data_a57720a6ba97570cb3354cc76de0a190
#
_entry.id   a57720a6ba97570cb3354cc76de0a190
#
_cell.length_a   1.000
_cell.length_b   1.000
_cell.length_c   1.000
_cell.angle_alpha   90.00
_cell.angle_beta   90.00
_cell.angle_gamma   90.00
#
_symmetry.space_group_name_H-M   'P 1'
#
loop_
_entity.id
_entity.type
_entity.pdbx_description
1 polymer ?
#
loop_
_entity_poly.entity_id
_entity_poly.type
_entity_poly.pdbx_seq_one_letter_code
_entity_poly.pdbx_strand_id
1 'polypeptide(L)'
;MISKNIKLVKGVLDSLVEDSKGLVVMDFGCGKGVFAEHLKELGHKYIGVDIDRDALEGLSERGFTTYHPDNLPKDLGVDILLLGNMGGIETGMHLINARKLLTYEGVVFMWDFSYQGLPKGKSQSTVAMSVVSKGG
;
A
#
# COMPACT_ATOMS: atom_id res chain seq x y z
N MET A 1 -7.75 -14.48 -8.73
CA MET A 1 -6.38 -14.79 -9.19
C MET A 1 -5.50 -13.56 -9.03
N ILE A 2 -4.36 -13.71 -8.39
CA ILE A 2 -3.41 -12.61 -8.22
C ILE A 2 -2.60 -12.47 -9.51
N SER A 3 -2.55 -11.27 -10.08
CA SER A 3 -1.80 -11.02 -11.30
C SER A 3 -0.29 -11.22 -11.09
N LYS A 4 0.43 -11.45 -12.18
CA LYS A 4 1.89 -11.59 -12.14
C LYS A 4 2.55 -10.34 -11.54
N ASN A 5 2.05 -9.14 -11.86
CA ASN A 5 2.60 -7.90 -11.35
C ASN A 5 2.38 -7.74 -9.84
N ILE A 6 1.23 -8.18 -9.32
CA ILE A 6 0.98 -8.19 -7.89
C ILE A 6 1.93 -9.14 -7.17
N LYS A 7 2.25 -10.28 -7.78
CA LYS A 7 3.24 -11.21 -7.21
C LYS A 7 4.64 -10.58 -7.10
N LEU A 8 5.03 -9.78 -8.09
CA LEU A 8 6.30 -9.06 -8.06
C LEU A 8 6.32 -8.03 -6.93
N VAL A 9 5.24 -7.26 -6.79
CA VAL A 9 5.10 -6.29 -5.70
C VAL A 9 5.14 -6.99 -4.35
N LYS A 10 4.45 -8.11 -4.21
CA LYS A 10 4.44 -8.90 -2.98
C LYS A 10 5.84 -9.40 -2.62
N GLY A 11 6.61 -9.83 -3.61
CA GLY A 11 8.00 -10.27 -3.39
C GLY A 11 8.88 -9.16 -2.80
N VAL A 12 8.74 -7.94 -3.31
CA VAL A 12 9.48 -6.79 -2.77
C VAL A 12 9.00 -6.46 -1.36
N LEU A 13 7.68 -6.47 -1.14
CA LEU A 13 7.11 -6.25 0.19
C LEU A 13 7.64 -7.27 1.20
N ASP A 14 7.71 -8.54 0.82
CA ASP A 14 8.25 -9.59 1.67
C ASP A 14 9.70 -9.31 2.06
N SER A 15 10.50 -8.80 1.14
CA SER A 15 11.88 -8.40 1.42
C SER A 15 11.96 -7.25 2.42
N LEU A 16 11.01 -6.30 2.35
CA LEU A 16 10.99 -5.16 3.26
C LEU A 16 10.62 -5.55 4.69
N VAL A 17 9.80 -6.59 4.87
CA VAL A 17 9.33 -7.03 6.19
C VAL A 17 10.11 -8.24 6.71
N GLU A 18 11.03 -8.77 5.91
CA GLU A 18 11.85 -9.93 6.28
C GLU A 18 12.58 -9.68 7.59
N ASP A 19 12.62 -10.71 8.44
CA ASP A 19 13.29 -10.67 9.73
C ASP A 19 12.72 -9.66 10.74
N SER A 20 11.55 -9.07 10.42
CA SER A 20 10.87 -8.13 11.32
C SER A 20 9.51 -8.68 11.72
N LYS A 21 8.99 -8.22 12.88
CA LYS A 21 7.64 -8.52 13.34
C LYS A 21 7.02 -7.28 13.95
N GLY A 22 5.70 -7.20 13.91
CA GLY A 22 4.98 -6.10 14.51
C GLY A 22 5.12 -4.77 13.79
N LEU A 23 5.53 -4.80 12.52
CA LEU A 23 5.57 -3.57 11.72
C LEU A 23 4.15 -3.09 11.43
N VAL A 24 3.99 -1.77 11.41
CA VAL A 24 2.72 -1.15 11.01
C VAL A 24 2.82 -0.81 9.52
N VAL A 25 1.99 -1.46 8.71
CA VAL A 25 1.97 -1.28 7.26
C VAL A 25 0.64 -0.63 6.87
N MET A 26 0.72 0.56 6.30
CA MET A 26 -0.46 1.29 5.82
C MET A 26 -0.54 1.14 4.30
N ASP A 27 -1.63 0.54 3.84
CA ASP A 27 -1.93 0.34 2.42
C ASP A 27 -2.85 1.45 1.95
N PHE A 28 -2.26 2.46 1.33
CA PHE A 28 -2.98 3.64 0.87
C PHE A 28 -3.53 3.39 -0.54
N GLY A 29 -4.85 3.46 -0.68
CA GLY A 29 -5.52 3.00 -1.89
C GLY A 29 -5.73 1.48 -1.86
N CYS A 30 -6.08 0.95 -0.70
CA CYS A 30 -6.04 -0.49 -0.43
C CYS A 30 -7.06 -1.33 -1.22
N GLY A 31 -8.16 -0.73 -1.67
CA GLY A 31 -9.22 -1.49 -2.31
C GLY A 31 -9.67 -2.67 -1.44
N LYS A 32 -9.66 -3.86 -2.00
CA LYS A 32 -10.06 -5.09 -1.29
C LYS A 32 -8.99 -5.61 -0.32
N GLY A 33 -7.83 -4.98 -0.27
CA GLY A 33 -6.76 -5.36 0.66
C GLY A 33 -6.05 -6.65 0.27
N VAL A 34 -5.44 -6.68 -0.91
CA VAL A 34 -4.78 -7.91 -1.42
C VAL A 34 -3.61 -8.37 -0.54
N PHE A 35 -3.03 -7.48 0.25
CA PHE A 35 -1.89 -7.82 1.14
C PHE A 35 -2.31 -8.05 2.59
N ALA A 36 -3.57 -7.81 2.94
CA ALA A 36 -4.03 -7.79 4.32
C ALA A 36 -3.78 -9.10 5.06
N GLU A 37 -4.30 -10.21 4.52
CA GLU A 37 -4.16 -11.52 5.16
C GLU A 37 -2.70 -11.95 5.23
N HIS A 38 -1.95 -11.71 4.16
CA HIS A 38 -0.54 -12.07 4.09
C HIS A 38 0.29 -11.38 5.17
N LEU A 39 0.12 -10.07 5.34
CA LEU A 39 0.84 -9.31 6.36
C LEU A 39 0.43 -9.73 7.77
N LYS A 40 -0.85 -10.03 7.97
CA LYS A 40 -1.34 -10.55 9.24
C LYS A 40 -0.68 -11.89 9.58
N GLU A 41 -0.60 -12.79 8.61
CA GLU A 41 0.04 -14.10 8.80
C GLU A 41 1.52 -13.97 9.16
N LEU A 42 2.20 -12.95 8.62
CA LEU A 42 3.60 -12.67 8.93
C LEU A 42 3.79 -11.96 10.28
N GLY A 43 2.71 -11.63 10.98
CA GLY A 43 2.77 -11.00 12.30
C GLY A 43 2.85 -9.48 12.28
N HIS A 44 2.45 -8.83 11.18
CA HIS A 44 2.45 -7.38 11.05
C HIS A 44 1.03 -6.81 11.18
N LYS A 45 0.93 -5.53 11.50
CA LYS A 45 -0.34 -4.83 11.54
C LYS A 45 -0.62 -4.20 10.19
N TYR A 46 -1.74 -4.59 9.57
CA TYR A 46 -2.20 -4.02 8.30
C TYR A 46 -3.25 -2.94 8.57
N ILE A 47 -3.09 -1.79 7.90
CA ILE A 47 -4.06 -0.70 7.94
C ILE A 47 -4.45 -0.38 6.50
N GLY A 48 -5.74 -0.49 6.20
CA GLY A 48 -6.27 -0.14 4.88
C GLY A 48 -6.80 1.28 4.85
N VAL A 49 -6.40 2.05 3.84
CA VAL A 49 -6.87 3.41 3.62
C VAL A 49 -7.41 3.52 2.21
N ASP A 50 -8.63 4.01 2.05
CA ASP A 50 -9.24 4.18 0.75
C ASP A 50 -10.37 5.22 0.84
N ILE A 51 -10.65 5.88 -0.28
CA ILE A 51 -11.83 6.76 -0.41
C ILE A 51 -13.11 5.94 -0.56
N ASP A 52 -13.00 4.70 -1.01
CA ASP A 52 -14.14 3.79 -1.20
C ASP A 52 -14.56 3.20 0.15
N ARG A 53 -15.66 3.70 0.69
CA ARG A 53 -16.17 3.28 2.00
C ARG A 53 -16.63 1.81 2.00
N ASP A 54 -17.11 1.30 0.87
CA ASP A 54 -17.51 -0.11 0.77
C ASP A 54 -16.30 -1.03 0.90
N ALA A 55 -15.18 -0.66 0.28
CA ALA A 55 -13.94 -1.39 0.42
C ALA A 55 -13.45 -1.40 1.88
N LEU A 56 -13.50 -0.25 2.55
CA LEU A 56 -13.12 -0.15 3.96
C LEU A 56 -14.03 -0.99 4.86
N GLU A 57 -15.33 -0.98 4.60
CA GLU A 57 -16.28 -1.78 5.37
C GLU A 57 -15.98 -3.27 5.24
N GLY A 58 -15.69 -3.74 4.02
CA GLY A 58 -15.32 -5.13 3.78
C GLY A 58 -14.08 -5.55 4.56
N LEU A 59 -13.06 -4.70 4.58
CA LEU A 59 -11.85 -4.96 5.36
C LEU A 59 -12.11 -4.93 6.86
N SER A 60 -12.90 -3.96 7.32
CA SER A 60 -13.27 -3.83 8.72
C SER A 60 -14.03 -5.06 9.23
N GLU A 61 -14.94 -5.60 8.42
CA GLU A 61 -15.68 -6.84 8.74
C GLU A 61 -14.75 -8.04 8.86
N ARG A 62 -13.63 -8.04 8.17
CA ARG A 62 -12.59 -9.07 8.27
C ARG A 62 -11.64 -8.85 9.44
N GLY A 63 -11.87 -7.81 10.26
CA GLY A 63 -11.09 -7.53 11.45
C GLY A 63 -9.88 -6.62 11.25
N PHE A 64 -9.73 -6.00 10.09
CA PHE A 64 -8.61 -5.10 9.83
C PHE A 64 -8.95 -3.66 10.21
N THR A 65 -7.93 -2.90 10.58
CA THR A 65 -8.05 -1.48 10.86
C THR A 65 -8.15 -0.71 9.53
N THR A 66 -9.10 0.19 9.43
CA THR A 66 -9.32 0.98 8.20
C THR A 66 -9.54 2.45 8.54
N TYR A 67 -9.12 3.32 7.62
CA TYR A 67 -9.38 4.75 7.71
C TYR A 67 -9.71 5.32 6.34
N HIS A 68 -10.62 6.28 6.31
CA HIS A 68 -10.77 7.16 5.15
C HIS A 68 -9.61 8.17 5.17
N PRO A 69 -9.05 8.60 4.01
CA PRO A 69 -7.94 9.55 3.99
C PRO A 69 -8.18 10.85 4.77
N ASP A 70 -9.43 11.28 4.88
CA ASP A 70 -9.79 12.49 5.61
C ASP A 70 -9.78 12.31 7.13
N ASN A 71 -9.68 11.07 7.61
CA ASN A 71 -9.81 10.72 9.03
C ASN A 71 -8.58 10.00 9.57
N LEU A 72 -7.41 10.26 9.02
CA LEU A 72 -6.18 9.62 9.49
C LEU A 72 -5.82 10.12 10.90
N PRO A 73 -5.51 9.21 11.84
CA PRO A 73 -5.03 9.61 13.17
C PRO A 73 -3.69 10.34 13.05
N LYS A 74 -3.50 11.38 13.86
CA LYS A 74 -2.28 12.20 13.79
C LYS A 74 -1.06 11.57 14.46
N ASP A 75 -1.29 10.67 15.40
CA ASP A 75 -0.24 10.08 16.25
C ASP A 75 0.07 8.62 15.89
N LEU A 76 -0.43 8.15 14.76
CA LEU A 76 -0.18 6.81 14.30
C LEU A 76 1.24 6.70 13.72
N GLY A 77 2.03 5.77 14.23
CA GLY A 77 3.36 5.48 13.69
C GLY A 77 3.27 4.41 12.61
N VAL A 78 3.67 4.75 11.40
CA VAL A 78 3.65 3.83 10.24
C VAL A 78 5.08 3.49 9.86
N ASP A 79 5.37 2.20 9.77
CA ASP A 79 6.71 1.72 9.40
C ASP A 79 6.87 1.59 7.89
N ILE A 80 5.81 1.17 7.19
CA ILE A 80 5.82 1.03 5.73
C ILE A 80 4.52 1.63 5.19
N LEU A 81 4.66 2.59 4.30
CA LEU A 81 3.53 3.19 3.58
C LEU A 81 3.52 2.63 2.16
N LEU A 82 2.46 1.91 1.81
CA LEU A 82 2.28 1.34 0.48
C LEU A 82 1.45 2.29 -0.38
N LEU A 83 1.96 2.62 -1.55
CA LEU A 83 1.29 3.49 -2.53
C LEU A 83 1.23 2.76 -3.86
N GLY A 84 0.11 2.10 -4.13
CA GLY A 84 -0.08 1.35 -5.37
C GLY A 84 -0.98 2.08 -6.34
N ASN A 85 -0.48 2.29 -7.57
CA ASN A 85 -1.26 2.87 -8.68
C ASN A 85 -1.93 4.20 -8.32
N MET A 86 -1.23 5.03 -7.59
CA MET A 86 -1.74 6.30 -7.10
C MET A 86 -1.53 7.39 -8.15
N GLY A 87 -2.36 7.41 -9.18
CA GLY A 87 -2.37 8.47 -10.17
C GLY A 87 -3.41 9.52 -9.82
N GLY A 88 -3.09 10.81 -9.94
CA GLY A 88 -4.05 11.88 -9.80
C GLY A 88 -3.66 12.94 -8.78
N ILE A 89 -4.04 14.17 -9.09
CA ILE A 89 -3.70 15.36 -8.30
C ILE A 89 -4.38 15.33 -6.92
N GLU A 90 -5.58 14.79 -6.85
CA GLU A 90 -6.35 14.72 -5.60
C GLU A 90 -5.66 13.90 -4.52
N THR A 91 -4.75 13.04 -4.94
CA THR A 91 -4.01 12.18 -4.04
C THR A 91 -2.88 12.91 -3.31
N GLY A 92 -2.41 14.03 -3.86
CA GLY A 92 -1.21 14.72 -3.35
C GLY A 92 -1.31 15.15 -1.89
N MET A 93 -2.41 15.79 -1.49
CA MET A 93 -2.59 16.22 -0.11
C MET A 93 -2.74 15.04 0.85
N HIS A 94 -3.44 14.01 0.42
CA HIS A 94 -3.58 12.79 1.21
C HIS A 94 -2.22 12.11 1.41
N LEU A 95 -1.38 12.09 0.39
CA LEU A 95 -0.03 11.54 0.47
C LEU A 95 0.85 12.30 1.45
N ILE A 96 0.77 13.64 1.43
CA ILE A 96 1.51 14.48 2.37
C ILE A 96 1.11 14.13 3.80
N ASN A 97 -0.19 14.01 4.06
CA ASN A 97 -0.69 13.67 5.39
C ASN A 97 -0.28 12.26 5.82
N ALA A 98 -0.36 11.29 4.91
CA ALA A 98 0.05 9.93 5.21
C ALA A 98 1.55 9.84 5.48
N ARG A 99 2.37 10.57 4.72
CA ARG A 99 3.82 10.58 4.91
C ARG A 99 4.23 11.12 6.27
N LYS A 100 3.46 12.06 6.84
CA LYS A 100 3.70 12.58 8.18
C LYS A 100 3.56 11.52 9.28
N LEU A 101 2.87 10.43 8.99
CA LEU A 101 2.66 9.34 9.94
C LEU A 101 3.83 8.36 10.00
N LEU A 102 4.77 8.44 9.05
CA LEU A 102 5.93 7.54 9.02
C LEU A 102 6.80 7.73 10.25
N THR A 103 7.24 6.60 10.81
CA THR A 103 8.28 6.60 11.85
C THR A 103 9.59 7.09 11.25
N TYR A 104 10.57 7.41 12.10
CA TYR A 104 11.88 7.90 11.65
C TYR A 104 12.54 6.95 10.63
N GLU A 105 12.45 5.66 10.87
CA GLU A 105 13.00 4.63 9.98
C GLU A 105 11.99 4.14 8.94
N GLY A 106 10.82 4.76 8.89
CA GLY A 106 9.75 4.36 7.98
C GLY A 106 10.12 4.54 6.53
N VAL A 107 9.56 3.69 5.68
CA VAL A 107 9.79 3.73 4.24
C VAL A 107 8.47 3.85 3.49
N VAL A 108 8.55 4.44 2.31
CA VAL A 108 7.44 4.48 1.34
C VAL A 108 7.79 3.50 0.22
N PHE A 109 6.90 2.56 -0.01
CA PHE A 109 7.02 1.64 -1.14
C PHE A 109 5.95 2.00 -2.16
N MET A 110 6.38 2.47 -3.31
CA MET A 110 5.50 2.89 -4.40
C MET A 110 5.62 1.94 -5.57
N TRP A 111 4.50 1.69 -6.24
CA TRP A 111 4.53 0.97 -7.51
C TRP A 111 3.42 1.50 -8.42
N ASP A 112 3.64 1.35 -9.70
CA ASP A 112 2.66 1.70 -10.71
C ASP A 112 2.73 0.67 -11.83
N PHE A 113 1.57 0.26 -12.32
CA PHE A 113 1.46 -0.64 -13.46
C PHE A 113 1.22 0.21 -14.70
N SER A 114 2.11 0.10 -15.68
CA SER A 114 1.92 0.76 -16.95
C SER A 114 1.68 -0.24 -18.05
N TYR A 115 0.77 0.11 -18.95
CA TYR A 115 0.51 -0.65 -20.15
C TYR A 115 1.22 0.04 -21.29
N GLN A 116 2.19 -0.63 -21.89
CA GLN A 116 2.86 -0.07 -23.03
C GLN A 116 1.98 -0.24 -24.27
N GLY A 117 2.02 0.74 -25.17
CA GLY A 117 1.26 0.70 -26.39
C GLY A 117 1.74 -0.41 -27.33
N LEU A 118 1.15 -1.59 -27.16
CA LEU A 118 1.42 -2.75 -28.01
C LEU A 118 0.33 -2.94 -29.04
N PRO A 119 0.62 -3.65 -30.14
CA PRO A 119 -0.41 -3.98 -31.09
C PRO A 119 -1.61 -4.67 -30.45
N LYS A 120 -2.78 -4.44 -31.02
CA LYS A 120 -4.04 -5.03 -30.54
C LYS A 120 -3.89 -6.54 -30.36
N GLY A 121 -4.29 -7.04 -29.20
CA GLY A 121 -4.17 -8.45 -28.84
C GLY A 121 -2.89 -8.81 -28.08
N LYS A 122 -1.98 -7.86 -27.96
CA LYS A 122 -0.77 -8.02 -27.15
C LYS A 122 -0.77 -6.94 -26.09
N SER A 123 -1.18 -7.26 -24.88
CA SER A 123 -1.04 -6.36 -23.76
C SER A 123 0.08 -6.87 -22.87
N GLN A 124 1.03 -6.02 -22.61
CA GLN A 124 2.10 -6.30 -21.67
C GLN A 124 2.15 -5.16 -20.69
N SER A 125 1.95 -5.47 -19.42
CA SER A 125 2.09 -4.49 -18.36
C SER A 125 3.49 -4.58 -17.78
N THR A 126 4.04 -3.43 -17.42
CA THR A 126 5.25 -3.34 -16.63
C THR A 126 4.91 -2.78 -15.26
N VAL A 127 5.71 -3.10 -14.27
CA VAL A 127 5.56 -2.50 -12.95
C VAL A 127 6.82 -1.72 -12.62
N ALA A 128 6.64 -0.43 -12.31
CA ALA A 128 7.71 0.41 -11.79
C ALA A 128 7.58 0.45 -10.27
N MET A 129 8.67 0.21 -9.56
CA MET A 129 8.69 0.17 -8.11
C MET A 129 9.79 1.06 -7.56
N SER A 130 9.51 1.73 -6.44
CA SER A 130 10.47 2.55 -5.72
C SER A 130 10.29 2.37 -4.23
N VAL A 131 11.41 2.31 -3.50
CA VAL A 131 11.41 2.32 -2.05
C VAL A 131 12.21 3.53 -1.59
N VAL A 132 11.58 4.41 -0.81
CA VAL A 132 12.18 5.67 -0.38
C VAL A 132 12.07 5.77 1.14
N SER A 133 13.18 6.04 1.82
CA SER A 133 13.17 6.29 3.26
C SER A 133 12.64 7.69 3.55
N LYS A 134 12.09 7.89 4.76
CA LYS A 134 11.55 9.19 5.19
C LYS A 134 12.60 10.30 5.16
N GLY A 135 13.84 9.97 5.49
CA GLY A 135 14.95 10.92 5.54
C GLY A 135 15.65 11.10 4.20
N GLY A 136 15.23 10.39 3.14
CA GLY A 136 15.87 10.42 1.84
C GLY A 136 15.20 11.29 0.81
#